data_565bcd84cf55938ca2fbf045b18749d6
#
_entry.id   565bcd84cf55938ca2fbf045b18749d6
#
_cell.length_a   1.000
_cell.length_b   1.000
_cell.length_c   1.000
_cell.angle_alpha   90.00
_cell.angle_beta   90.00
_cell.angle_gamma   90.00
#
_symmetry.space_group_name_H-M   'P 1'
#
loop_
_entity.id
_entity.type
_entity.pdbx_description
1 polymer ?
#
loop_
_entity_poly.entity_id
_entity_poly.type
_entity_poly.pdbx_seq_one_letter_code
_entity_poly.pdbx_strand_id
1 'polypeptide(L)'
;MTISSPLIDVASLPDVSTTAGKIADLKARRIDAASPVGRAAQKKVRDNGRLTARDRLDYLLDPHSFVEIDQLARHRTYDFGMRSKRPATDGIITGWGTIDGREVCVFSQDGTVFGGALGEVYGEKMCKLMVLAVTHGSTLHG
;
A
#
# COMPACT_ATOMS: atom_id res chain seq x y z
N MET A 1 7.53 4.38 24.50
CA MET A 1 8.39 3.97 23.36
C MET A 1 8.17 4.97 22.23
N THR A 2 9.09 5.91 22.10
CA THR A 2 8.99 7.01 21.12
C THR A 2 9.33 6.43 19.74
N ILE A 3 8.37 6.34 18.86
CA ILE A 3 8.60 5.98 17.45
C ILE A 3 9.24 7.21 16.81
N SER A 4 10.56 7.23 16.75
CA SER A 4 11.31 8.21 15.97
C SER A 4 10.98 7.94 14.49
N SER A 5 10.12 8.77 13.89
CA SER A 5 10.06 8.88 12.43
C SER A 5 11.47 9.20 11.94
N PRO A 6 11.99 8.55 10.91
CA PRO A 6 13.23 8.99 10.32
C PRO A 6 13.04 10.44 9.90
N LEU A 7 13.85 11.32 10.48
CA LEU A 7 13.92 12.73 10.08
C LEU A 7 14.30 12.73 8.60
N ILE A 8 13.35 13.05 7.74
CA ILE A 8 13.64 13.34 6.34
C ILE A 8 14.48 14.60 6.38
N ASP A 9 15.72 14.50 5.94
CA ASP A 9 16.60 15.66 5.80
C ASP A 9 15.93 16.66 4.85
N VAL A 10 15.52 17.80 5.40
CA VAL A 10 14.80 18.84 4.64
C VAL A 10 15.64 19.34 3.45
N ALA A 11 16.98 19.22 3.53
CA ALA A 11 17.89 19.55 2.44
C ALA A 11 17.86 18.53 1.28
N SER A 12 17.27 17.34 1.49
CA SER A 12 17.17 16.29 0.48
C SER A 12 15.79 16.20 -0.20
N LEU A 13 14.84 17.08 0.18
CA LEU A 13 13.53 17.09 -0.45
C LEU A 13 13.63 17.57 -1.90
N PRO A 14 12.98 16.89 -2.86
CA PRO A 14 13.00 17.33 -4.24
C PRO A 14 12.31 18.70 -4.40
N ASP A 15 12.88 19.56 -5.22
CA ASP A 15 12.25 20.84 -5.57
C ASP A 15 10.97 20.62 -6.38
N VAL A 16 9.84 20.56 -5.69
CA VAL A 16 8.52 20.32 -6.28
C VAL A 16 7.98 21.50 -7.11
N SER A 17 8.74 22.59 -7.27
CA SER A 17 8.40 23.66 -8.23
C SER A 17 8.62 23.20 -9.66
N THR A 18 9.54 22.26 -9.88
CA THR A 18 9.88 21.70 -11.18
C THR A 18 9.16 20.37 -11.48
N THR A 19 8.97 20.04 -12.75
CA THR A 19 8.41 18.75 -13.17
C THR A 19 9.29 17.59 -12.72
N ALA A 20 10.61 17.71 -12.85
CA ALA A 20 11.56 16.71 -12.39
C ALA A 20 11.45 16.46 -10.87
N GLY A 21 11.33 17.54 -10.09
CA GLY A 21 11.13 17.45 -8.65
C GLY A 21 9.81 16.81 -8.26
N LYS A 22 8.70 17.11 -8.96
CA LYS A 22 7.40 16.45 -8.75
C LYS A 22 7.47 14.94 -9.03
N ILE A 23 8.18 14.53 -10.08
CA ILE A 23 8.39 13.13 -10.40
C ILE A 23 9.23 12.44 -9.31
N ALA A 24 10.28 13.10 -8.83
CA ALA A 24 11.12 12.58 -7.75
C ALA A 24 10.33 12.43 -6.45
N ASP A 25 9.52 13.41 -6.07
CA ASP A 25 8.63 13.36 -4.90
C ASP A 25 7.62 12.19 -5.02
N LEU A 26 6.98 12.04 -6.18
CA LEU A 26 6.06 10.92 -6.42
C LEU A 26 6.76 9.56 -6.24
N LYS A 27 7.96 9.41 -6.81
CA LYS A 27 8.74 8.17 -6.66
C LYS A 27 9.07 7.89 -5.19
N ALA A 28 9.51 8.91 -4.44
CA ALA A 28 9.79 8.78 -3.02
C ALA A 28 8.55 8.35 -2.23
N ARG A 29 7.39 8.98 -2.47
CA ARG A 29 6.11 8.61 -1.83
C ARG A 29 5.69 7.17 -2.15
N ARG A 30 5.91 6.70 -3.37
CA ARG A 30 5.59 5.31 -3.76
C ARG A 30 6.51 4.31 -3.06
N ILE A 31 7.79 4.63 -2.89
CA ILE A 31 8.74 3.81 -2.12
C ILE A 31 8.32 3.75 -0.64
N ASP A 32 7.97 4.89 -0.05
CA ASP A 32 7.48 4.95 1.33
C ASP A 32 6.18 4.14 1.50
N ALA A 33 5.25 4.27 0.57
CA ALA A 33 3.98 3.53 0.56
C ALA A 33 4.16 2.01 0.40
N ALA A 34 5.28 1.55 -0.13
CA ALA A 34 5.61 0.12 -0.17
C ALA A 34 5.92 -0.47 1.22
N SER A 35 6.24 0.39 2.21
CA SER A 35 6.52 0.00 3.60
C SER A 35 5.87 1.00 4.57
N PRO A 36 4.54 1.08 4.62
CA PRO A 36 3.79 2.19 5.24
C PRO A 36 4.02 2.35 6.74
N VAL A 37 4.49 1.33 7.42
CA VAL A 37 4.88 1.33 8.84
C VAL A 37 6.35 1.03 9.05
N GLY A 38 7.14 1.12 7.98
CA GLY A 38 8.58 0.92 7.97
C GLY A 38 9.03 -0.53 7.75
N ARG A 39 10.26 -0.67 7.26
CA ARG A 39 10.86 -1.98 6.91
C ARG A 39 11.02 -2.91 8.12
N ALA A 40 11.19 -2.37 9.33
CA ALA A 40 11.32 -3.16 10.53
C ALA A 40 10.06 -3.97 10.85
N ALA A 41 8.86 -3.41 10.62
CA ALA A 41 7.61 -4.12 10.79
C ALA A 41 7.47 -5.28 9.80
N GLN A 42 7.81 -5.06 8.53
CA GLN A 42 7.82 -6.11 7.51
C GLN A 42 8.84 -7.21 7.84
N LYS A 43 10.05 -6.82 8.28
CA LYS A 43 11.07 -7.79 8.73
C LYS A 43 10.54 -8.66 9.87
N LYS A 44 9.88 -8.08 10.87
CA LYS A 44 9.29 -8.84 11.99
C LYS A 44 8.27 -9.87 11.51
N VAL A 45 7.45 -9.55 10.49
CA VAL A 45 6.50 -10.50 9.90
C VAL A 45 7.23 -11.68 9.28
N ARG A 46 8.28 -11.42 8.49
CA ARG A 46 9.10 -12.46 7.84
C ARG A 46 9.90 -13.30 8.85
N ASP A 47 10.48 -12.69 9.87
CA ASP A 47 11.21 -13.38 10.94
C ASP A 47 10.30 -14.36 11.72
N ASN A 48 8.98 -14.10 11.76
CA ASN A 48 7.97 -15.00 12.32
C ASN A 48 7.47 -16.07 11.32
N GLY A 49 8.16 -16.26 10.20
CA GLY A 49 7.79 -17.24 9.18
C GLY A 49 6.54 -16.92 8.39
N ARG A 50 6.11 -15.65 8.38
CA ARG A 50 4.90 -15.18 7.64
C ARG A 50 5.29 -14.35 6.43
N LEU A 51 4.45 -14.39 5.40
CA LEU A 51 4.54 -13.49 4.27
C LEU A 51 3.90 -12.14 4.60
N THR A 52 4.53 -11.04 4.17
CA THR A 52 3.87 -9.73 4.18
C THR A 52 2.74 -9.69 3.14
N ALA A 53 1.91 -8.64 3.20
CA ALA A 53 0.86 -8.46 2.21
C ALA A 53 1.41 -8.40 0.77
N ARG A 54 2.57 -7.76 0.57
CA ARG A 54 3.23 -7.70 -0.75
C ARG A 54 3.83 -9.03 -1.15
N ASP A 55 4.52 -9.71 -0.24
CA ASP A 55 5.11 -11.04 -0.52
C ASP A 55 4.03 -12.03 -0.99
N ARG A 56 2.80 -11.93 -0.44
CA ARG A 56 1.68 -12.78 -0.87
C ARG A 56 1.25 -12.49 -2.31
N LEU A 57 1.20 -11.22 -2.70
CA LEU A 57 0.88 -10.83 -4.07
C LEU A 57 1.99 -11.22 -5.04
N ASP A 58 3.25 -11.03 -4.66
CA ASP A 58 4.41 -11.42 -5.46
C ASP A 58 4.48 -12.95 -5.65
N TYR A 59 3.99 -13.73 -4.67
CA TYR A 59 3.93 -15.18 -4.75
C TYR A 59 2.75 -15.68 -5.61
N LEU A 60 1.63 -14.96 -5.59
CA LEU A 60 0.39 -15.35 -6.28
C LEU A 60 0.41 -15.00 -7.77
N LEU A 61 0.93 -13.82 -8.10
CA LEU A 61 0.83 -13.24 -9.44
C LEU A 61 2.04 -13.58 -10.31
N ASP A 62 1.83 -13.55 -11.61
CA ASP A 62 2.91 -13.67 -12.57
C ASP A 62 3.94 -12.55 -12.37
N PRO A 63 5.24 -12.83 -12.55
CA PRO A 63 6.30 -11.84 -12.35
C PRO A 63 6.04 -10.55 -13.15
N HIS A 64 6.16 -9.41 -12.46
CA HIS A 64 6.00 -8.06 -13.02
C HIS A 64 4.60 -7.71 -13.56
N SER A 65 3.59 -8.54 -13.34
CA SER A 65 2.22 -8.28 -13.81
C SER A 65 1.43 -7.33 -12.91
N PHE A 66 1.82 -7.17 -11.63
CA PHE A 66 1.04 -6.42 -10.66
C PHE A 66 1.02 -4.93 -10.91
N VAL A 67 -0.18 -4.37 -11.00
CA VAL A 67 -0.46 -2.94 -11.08
C VAL A 67 -1.29 -2.52 -9.87
N GLU A 68 -0.65 -1.82 -8.93
CA GLU A 68 -1.30 -1.34 -7.71
C GLU A 68 -2.14 -0.10 -7.97
N ILE A 69 -3.36 -0.07 -7.43
CA ILE A 69 -4.24 1.11 -7.43
C ILE A 69 -4.35 1.70 -6.02
N ASP A 70 -4.56 3.01 -5.95
CA ASP A 70 -4.74 3.76 -4.70
C ASP A 70 -3.62 3.54 -3.66
N GLN A 71 -2.40 3.29 -4.14
CA GLN A 71 -1.22 3.05 -3.29
C GLN A 71 -0.98 4.18 -2.27
N LEU A 72 -1.26 5.43 -2.63
CA LEU A 72 -1.02 6.61 -1.81
C LEU A 72 -2.24 7.01 -0.95
N ALA A 73 -3.35 6.28 -1.05
CA ALA A 73 -4.54 6.55 -0.26
C ALA A 73 -4.23 6.39 1.25
N ARG A 74 -4.81 7.26 2.07
CA ARG A 74 -4.61 7.29 3.53
C ARG A 74 -5.95 7.52 4.20
N HIS A 75 -6.14 7.00 5.43
CA HIS A 75 -7.37 7.24 6.20
C HIS A 75 -7.65 8.74 6.37
N ARG A 76 -8.92 9.07 6.62
CA ARG A 76 -9.41 10.45 6.83
C ARG A 76 -9.76 10.75 8.29
N THR A 77 -9.44 9.84 9.20
CA THR A 77 -9.70 9.99 10.63
C THR A 77 -8.71 10.95 11.27
N TYR A 78 -9.22 11.91 12.04
CA TYR A 78 -8.41 12.92 12.73
C TYR A 78 -8.48 12.80 14.25
N ASP A 79 -9.48 12.08 14.78
CA ASP A 79 -9.69 11.86 16.19
C ASP A 79 -8.67 10.91 16.82
N PHE A 80 -8.58 10.88 18.14
CA PHE A 80 -7.71 9.99 18.91
C PHE A 80 -6.24 10.01 18.51
N GLY A 81 -5.73 11.17 18.06
CA GLY A 81 -4.34 11.32 17.65
C GLY A 81 -4.01 10.71 16.28
N MET A 82 -5.00 10.31 15.51
CA MET A 82 -4.80 9.71 14.19
C MET A 82 -4.27 10.69 13.14
N ARG A 83 -4.39 12.01 13.38
CA ARG A 83 -3.88 13.05 12.48
C ARG A 83 -2.38 12.90 12.16
N SER A 84 -1.58 12.46 13.15
CA SER A 84 -0.13 12.25 13.00
C SER A 84 0.26 10.83 12.55
N LYS A 85 -0.69 9.89 12.52
CA LYS A 85 -0.48 8.49 12.19
C LYS A 85 -1.23 8.13 10.92
N ARG A 86 -0.71 8.56 9.77
CA ARG A 86 -1.37 8.38 8.46
C ARG A 86 -0.51 7.54 7.50
N PRO A 87 -0.34 6.24 7.77
CA PRO A 87 0.34 5.35 6.84
C PRO A 87 -0.38 5.32 5.48
N ALA A 88 0.36 5.13 4.40
CA ALA A 88 -0.22 4.91 3.08
C ALA A 88 -0.93 3.55 3.02
N THR A 89 -1.72 3.33 1.98
CA THR A 89 -2.50 2.12 1.70
C THR A 89 -3.72 1.88 2.59
N ASP A 90 -3.80 2.50 3.75
CA ASP A 90 -4.83 2.26 4.79
C ASP A 90 -5.03 0.78 5.15
N GLY A 91 -3.94 0.01 5.15
CA GLY A 91 -3.93 -1.40 5.57
C GLY A 91 -4.41 -2.41 4.51
N ILE A 92 -4.65 -1.98 3.26
CA ILE A 92 -4.99 -2.88 2.17
C ILE A 92 -4.26 -2.49 0.88
N ILE A 93 -3.68 -3.49 0.23
CA ILE A 93 -3.10 -3.36 -1.11
C ILE A 93 -4.14 -3.88 -2.11
N THR A 94 -4.46 -3.09 -3.11
CA THR A 94 -5.46 -3.42 -4.14
C THR A 94 -4.87 -3.17 -5.53
N GLY A 95 -5.24 -3.98 -6.49
CA GLY A 95 -4.75 -3.85 -7.86
C GLY A 95 -5.20 -4.99 -8.76
N TRP A 96 -4.56 -5.11 -9.90
CA TRP A 96 -4.75 -6.22 -10.82
C TRP A 96 -3.40 -6.76 -11.29
N GLY A 97 -3.42 -7.96 -11.79
CA GLY A 97 -2.26 -8.63 -12.37
C GLY A 97 -2.71 -9.85 -13.15
N THR A 98 -1.81 -10.77 -13.41
CA THR A 98 -2.15 -12.03 -14.07
C THR A 98 -1.75 -13.22 -13.21
N ILE A 99 -2.49 -14.33 -13.35
CA ILE A 99 -2.15 -15.66 -12.85
C ILE A 99 -2.21 -16.61 -14.05
N ASP A 100 -1.10 -17.22 -14.41
CA ASP A 100 -0.98 -18.05 -15.61
C ASP A 100 -1.49 -17.32 -16.88
N GLY A 101 -1.16 -16.04 -17.01
CA GLY A 101 -1.56 -15.17 -18.10
C GLY A 101 -3.03 -14.72 -18.08
N ARG A 102 -3.83 -15.10 -17.07
CA ARG A 102 -5.22 -14.67 -16.93
C ARG A 102 -5.31 -13.44 -16.04
N GLU A 103 -6.00 -12.41 -16.50
CA GLU A 103 -6.21 -11.18 -15.73
C GLU A 103 -7.10 -11.41 -14.51
N VAL A 104 -6.62 -10.94 -13.35
CA VAL A 104 -7.31 -11.04 -12.07
C VAL A 104 -7.23 -9.72 -11.31
N CYS A 105 -8.28 -9.38 -10.58
CA CYS A 105 -8.25 -8.36 -9.55
C CYS A 105 -7.84 -8.98 -8.22
N VAL A 106 -6.94 -8.32 -7.50
CA VAL A 106 -6.39 -8.86 -6.25
C VAL A 106 -6.36 -7.82 -5.14
N PHE A 107 -6.54 -8.29 -3.91
CA PHE A 107 -6.27 -7.49 -2.72
C PHE A 107 -5.45 -8.30 -1.71
N SER A 108 -4.72 -7.61 -0.86
CA SER A 108 -4.01 -8.23 0.26
C SER A 108 -4.04 -7.31 1.46
N GLN A 109 -4.56 -7.80 2.57
CA GLN A 109 -4.65 -7.08 3.83
C GLN A 109 -3.28 -7.03 4.51
N ASP A 110 -2.84 -5.83 4.90
CA ASP A 110 -1.60 -5.60 5.62
C ASP A 110 -1.85 -5.45 7.12
N GLY A 111 -1.69 -6.55 7.85
CA GLY A 111 -1.82 -6.57 9.30
C GLY A 111 -0.77 -5.72 10.06
N THR A 112 0.24 -5.18 9.39
CA THR A 112 1.21 -4.26 10.01
C THR A 112 0.64 -2.86 10.19
N VAL A 113 -0.37 -2.50 9.39
CA VAL A 113 -1.10 -1.22 9.48
C VAL A 113 -2.30 -1.41 10.41
N PHE A 114 -2.31 -0.75 11.55
CA PHE A 114 -3.39 -0.77 12.54
C PHE A 114 -3.89 -2.19 12.92
N GLY A 115 -3.01 -3.19 12.88
CA GLY A 115 -3.39 -4.58 13.17
C GLY A 115 -4.32 -5.21 12.13
N GLY A 116 -4.48 -4.60 10.95
CA GLY A 116 -5.41 -5.05 9.92
C GLY A 116 -6.84 -4.54 10.13
N ALA A 117 -7.03 -3.47 10.91
CA ALA A 117 -8.35 -2.86 11.12
C ALA A 117 -8.93 -2.35 9.80
N LEU A 118 -10.22 -2.57 9.61
CA LEU A 118 -10.97 -2.12 8.43
C LEU A 118 -11.44 -0.68 8.68
N GLY A 119 -10.87 0.27 7.92
CA GLY A 119 -11.24 1.68 7.94
C GLY A 119 -12.12 2.07 6.75
N GLU A 120 -12.54 3.35 6.72
CA GLU A 120 -13.35 3.91 5.64
C GLU A 120 -12.65 3.78 4.28
N VAL A 121 -11.41 4.25 4.17
CA VAL A 121 -10.65 4.23 2.92
C VAL A 121 -10.28 2.81 2.51
N TYR A 122 -10.03 1.91 3.47
CA TYR A 122 -9.91 0.47 3.22
C TYR A 122 -11.15 -0.06 2.49
N GLY A 123 -12.35 0.22 3.03
CA GLY A 123 -13.63 -0.21 2.44
C GLY A 123 -13.85 0.39 1.05
N GLU A 124 -13.56 1.68 0.85
CA GLU A 124 -13.65 2.34 -0.47
C GLU A 124 -12.75 1.67 -1.51
N LYS A 125 -11.51 1.32 -1.15
CA LYS A 125 -10.58 0.61 -2.04
C LYS A 125 -11.12 -0.76 -2.43
N MET A 126 -11.70 -1.50 -1.48
CA MET A 126 -12.33 -2.79 -1.75
C MET A 126 -13.52 -2.66 -2.69
N CYS A 127 -14.45 -1.74 -2.41
CA CYS A 127 -15.60 -1.49 -3.27
C CYS A 127 -15.17 -1.12 -4.69
N LYS A 128 -14.18 -0.23 -4.83
CA LYS A 128 -13.62 0.17 -6.13
C LYS A 128 -13.06 -1.03 -6.89
N LEU A 129 -12.32 -1.89 -6.20
CA LEU A 129 -11.75 -3.10 -6.81
C LEU A 129 -12.84 -4.09 -7.25
N MET A 130 -13.90 -4.27 -6.45
CA MET A 130 -15.04 -5.12 -6.80
C MET A 130 -15.77 -4.61 -8.04
N VAL A 131 -16.01 -3.29 -8.11
CA VAL A 131 -16.63 -2.67 -9.29
C VAL A 131 -15.74 -2.87 -10.53
N LEU A 132 -14.42 -2.70 -10.38
CA LEU A 132 -13.46 -2.93 -11.46
C LEU A 132 -13.54 -4.38 -11.95
N ALA A 133 -13.48 -5.35 -11.05
CA ALA A 133 -13.57 -6.77 -11.38
C ALA A 133 -14.86 -7.11 -12.14
N VAL A 134 -16.01 -6.64 -11.67
CA VAL A 134 -17.29 -6.86 -12.35
C VAL A 134 -17.34 -6.20 -13.73
N THR A 135 -16.82 -4.96 -13.85
CA THR A 135 -16.84 -4.21 -15.11
C THR A 135 -15.99 -4.88 -16.19
N HIS A 136 -14.85 -5.46 -15.80
CA HIS A 136 -13.93 -6.13 -16.72
C HIS A 136 -14.16 -7.64 -16.85
N GLY A 137 -15.09 -8.21 -16.08
CA GLY A 137 -15.32 -9.66 -16.06
C GLY A 137 -14.15 -10.46 -15.47
N SER A 138 -13.31 -9.81 -14.64
CA SER A 138 -12.16 -10.43 -14.01
C SER A 138 -12.56 -11.09 -12.68
N THR A 139 -11.87 -12.17 -12.31
CA THR A 139 -12.07 -12.79 -10.99
C THR A 139 -11.40 -11.94 -9.90
N LEU A 140 -11.96 -11.99 -8.68
CA LEU A 140 -11.42 -11.30 -7.51
C LEU A 140 -10.81 -12.32 -6.53
N HIS A 141 -9.58 -12.07 -6.13
CA HIS A 141 -8.82 -12.89 -5.17
C HIS A 141 -8.26 -12.05 -4.01
N GLY A 142 -8.18 -12.66 -2.80
CA GLY A 142 -7.60 -12.00 -1.62
C GLY A 142 -7.22 -12.93 -0.50
#